data_fbd4acdb8b4a514a8358f452f0277069
#
_entry.id   fbd4acdb8b4a514a8358f452f0277069
#
_cell.length_a   1.000
_cell.length_b   1.000
_cell.length_c   1.000
_cell.angle_alpha   90.00
_cell.angle_beta   90.00
_cell.angle_gamma   90.00
#
_symmetry.space_group_name_H-M   'P 1'
#
loop_
_entity.id
_entity.type
_entity.pdbx_description
1 polymer ?
#
loop_
_entity_poly.entity_id
_entity_poly.type
_entity_poly.pdbx_seq_one_letter_code
_entity_poly.pdbx_strand_id
1 'polypeptide(L)'
;LLILDEAAFIDKIDDIWTASQATLTTGGQCIALSTPNGVGNWFHKTWVEAEEGRGLFNPIKLHWTVHPDRGDEWRKEQDTLLGIGSAAQECDCDFLTSGTGVIDATLLENLRKKACKDPLEKRGVDTNMWVWEPPNYSKNYIVCADVGRGDSADYSAFHVIDIENLEQVAEYKGRINTKDFGNMLVSISTEYNDAILIIENNNIGWATIQQVIDRDYPNLFYTSKDLQYV
;
A
#
# COMPACT_ATOMS: atom_id res chain seq x y z
N LEU A 1 -2.55 19.93 27.29
CA LEU A 1 -3.35 19.24 26.28
C LEU A 1 -3.29 20.05 24.97
N LEU A 2 -2.90 19.40 23.88
CA LEU A 2 -2.97 19.91 22.51
C LEU A 2 -4.14 19.22 21.81
N ILE A 3 -4.97 19.97 21.10
CA ILE A 3 -6.05 19.42 20.26
C ILE A 3 -5.80 19.92 18.85
N LEU A 4 -5.67 18.99 17.90
CA LEU A 4 -5.57 19.25 16.46
C LEU A 4 -6.90 18.80 15.83
N ASP A 5 -7.78 19.76 15.61
CA ASP A 5 -9.06 19.53 14.96
C ASP A 5 -8.90 19.63 13.45
N GLU A 6 -9.59 18.78 12.71
CA GLU A 6 -9.48 18.64 11.25
C GLU A 6 -8.02 18.43 10.79
N ALA A 7 -7.29 17.60 11.50
CA ALA A 7 -5.83 17.43 11.34
C ALA A 7 -5.40 17.02 9.93
N ALA A 8 -6.25 16.31 9.16
CA ALA A 8 -5.96 15.94 7.77
C ALA A 8 -6.00 17.13 6.79
N PHE A 9 -6.58 18.27 7.21
CA PHE A 9 -6.79 19.47 6.39
C PHE A 9 -5.90 20.66 6.80
N ILE A 10 -5.11 20.50 7.86
CA ILE A 10 -4.21 21.57 8.32
C ILE A 10 -3.00 21.68 7.39
N ASP A 11 -2.85 22.82 6.76
CA ASP A 11 -1.64 23.12 5.97
C ASP A 11 -0.40 23.13 6.85
N LYS A 12 0.69 22.51 6.36
CA LYS A 12 1.99 22.43 7.05
C LYS A 12 1.90 21.85 8.47
N ILE A 13 1.02 20.90 8.67
CA ILE A 13 0.84 20.23 9.98
C ILE A 13 2.13 19.60 10.51
N ASP A 14 3.02 19.16 9.64
CA ASP A 14 4.34 18.62 10.03
C ASP A 14 5.17 19.65 10.79
N ASP A 15 5.16 20.92 10.36
CA ASP A 15 5.85 22.01 11.04
C ASP A 15 5.20 22.32 12.40
N ILE A 16 3.86 22.35 12.45
CA ILE A 16 3.09 22.57 13.68
C ILE A 16 3.35 21.43 14.67
N TRP A 17 3.34 20.18 14.20
CA TRP A 17 3.62 19.00 15.01
C TRP A 17 5.03 19.05 15.59
N THR A 18 6.02 19.35 14.75
CA THR A 18 7.43 19.48 15.18
C THR A 18 7.59 20.57 16.24
N ALA A 19 7.00 21.74 16.04
CA ALA A 19 7.06 22.85 17.00
C ALA A 19 6.37 22.49 18.32
N SER A 20 5.32 21.66 18.29
CA SER A 20 4.55 21.26 19.46
C SER A 20 5.26 20.23 20.36
N GLN A 21 6.27 19.52 19.82
CA GLN A 21 6.98 18.45 20.55
C GLN A 21 7.61 18.97 21.87
N ALA A 22 8.19 20.16 21.85
CA ALA A 22 8.81 20.76 23.04
C ALA A 22 7.79 20.93 24.20
N THR A 23 6.55 21.20 23.89
CA THR A 23 5.46 21.33 24.89
C THR A 23 4.95 19.98 25.36
N LEU A 24 4.96 18.96 24.49
CA LEU A 24 4.45 17.63 24.81
C LEU A 24 5.44 16.78 25.63
N THR A 25 6.75 16.99 25.45
CA THR A 25 7.81 16.24 26.16
C THR A 25 7.80 16.43 27.69
N THR A 26 7.11 17.43 28.20
CA THR A 26 6.96 17.68 29.65
C THR A 26 5.75 16.99 30.28
N GLY A 27 5.20 15.95 29.65
CA GLY A 27 4.02 15.21 30.11
C GLY A 27 2.70 15.73 29.50
N GLY A 28 2.79 16.46 28.40
CA GLY A 28 1.63 16.92 27.64
C GLY A 28 0.93 15.75 26.91
N GLN A 29 -0.36 15.95 26.61
CA GLN A 29 -1.18 15.02 25.81
C GLN A 29 -1.60 15.70 24.50
N CYS A 30 -1.74 14.92 23.42
CA CYS A 30 -2.28 15.37 22.16
C CYS A 30 -3.49 14.52 21.75
N ILE A 31 -4.51 15.21 21.25
CA ILE A 31 -5.65 14.59 20.55
C ILE A 31 -5.66 15.16 19.15
N ALA A 32 -5.49 14.29 18.14
CA ALA A 32 -5.66 14.65 16.73
C ALA A 32 -6.95 13.99 16.23
N LEU A 33 -7.86 14.79 15.73
CA LEU A 33 -9.13 14.31 15.17
C LEU A 33 -9.34 14.88 13.78
N SER A 34 -9.92 14.10 12.90
CA SER A 34 -10.26 14.50 11.53
C SER A 34 -11.09 13.43 10.83
N THR A 35 -11.82 13.81 9.79
CA THR A 35 -12.17 12.89 8.73
C THR A 35 -10.94 12.69 7.81
N PRO A 36 -10.86 11.57 7.06
CA PRO A 36 -9.79 11.34 6.10
C PRO A 36 -9.73 12.41 5.00
N ASN A 37 -8.54 12.70 4.51
CA ASN A 37 -8.33 13.58 3.34
C ASN A 37 -7.28 12.96 2.41
N GLY A 38 -7.61 11.81 1.83
CA GLY A 38 -6.69 11.06 0.99
C GLY A 38 -5.56 10.39 1.77
N VAL A 39 -4.65 9.76 1.02
CA VAL A 39 -3.49 9.05 1.56
C VAL A 39 -2.22 9.89 1.50
N GLY A 40 -1.24 9.58 2.36
CA GLY A 40 0.10 10.17 2.31
C GLY A 40 0.29 11.48 3.07
N ASN A 41 -0.77 12.15 3.57
CA ASN A 41 -0.65 13.31 4.46
C ASN A 41 -0.23 12.89 5.88
N TRP A 42 0.08 13.85 6.75
CA TRP A 42 0.52 13.61 8.12
C TRP A 42 -0.49 12.77 8.92
N PHE A 43 -1.79 13.09 8.82
CA PHE A 43 -2.84 12.38 9.56
C PHE A 43 -2.94 10.90 9.15
N HIS A 44 -2.90 10.63 7.83
CA HIS A 44 -2.89 9.26 7.30
C HIS A 44 -1.66 8.47 7.77
N LYS A 45 -0.45 9.05 7.68
CA LYS A 45 0.78 8.39 8.13
C LYS A 45 0.73 8.07 9.62
N THR A 46 0.32 9.05 10.44
CA THR A 46 0.16 8.90 11.90
C THR A 46 -0.89 7.84 12.24
N TRP A 47 -2.00 7.79 11.48
CA TRP A 47 -3.04 6.77 11.62
C TRP A 47 -2.48 5.37 11.36
N VAL A 48 -1.81 5.15 10.24
CA VAL A 48 -1.22 3.85 9.87
C VAL A 48 -0.19 3.39 10.91
N GLU A 49 0.69 4.29 11.36
CA GLU A 49 1.66 3.98 12.42
C GLU A 49 0.98 3.57 13.73
N ALA A 50 -0.12 4.23 14.08
CA ALA A 50 -0.89 3.92 15.26
C ALA A 50 -1.59 2.55 15.15
N GLU A 51 -2.20 2.21 14.01
CA GLU A 51 -2.80 0.90 13.76
C GLU A 51 -1.78 -0.25 13.81
N GLU A 52 -0.57 0.01 13.33
CA GLU A 52 0.54 -0.96 13.38
C GLU A 52 1.23 -1.03 14.77
N GLY A 53 0.80 -0.24 15.73
CA GLY A 53 1.38 -0.21 17.08
C GLY A 53 2.80 0.38 17.14
N ARG A 54 3.22 1.12 16.11
CA ARG A 54 4.55 1.76 16.00
C ARG A 54 4.55 3.23 16.41
N GLY A 55 3.37 3.86 16.43
CA GLY A 55 3.20 5.28 16.74
C GLY A 55 3.01 5.57 18.22
N LEU A 56 2.99 6.86 18.55
CA LEU A 56 2.69 7.34 19.92
C LEU A 56 1.20 7.53 20.17
N PHE A 57 0.37 7.43 19.15
CA PHE A 57 -1.07 7.62 19.23
C PHE A 57 -1.82 6.29 19.37
N ASN A 58 -2.96 6.32 20.08
CA ASN A 58 -3.92 5.23 20.08
C ASN A 58 -5.01 5.53 19.06
N PRO A 59 -5.23 4.68 18.02
CA PRO A 59 -6.22 4.94 16.99
C PRO A 59 -7.64 4.66 17.50
N ILE A 60 -8.55 5.60 17.25
CA ILE A 60 -9.98 5.44 17.54
C ILE A 60 -10.75 5.77 16.26
N LYS A 61 -11.37 4.76 15.64
CA LYS A 61 -12.19 4.93 14.43
C LYS A 61 -13.66 5.00 14.82
N LEU A 62 -14.31 6.11 14.49
CA LEU A 62 -15.73 6.34 14.72
C LEU A 62 -16.49 6.26 13.38
N HIS A 63 -16.61 5.07 12.83
CA HIS A 63 -17.39 4.80 11.63
C HIS A 63 -18.88 5.13 11.87
N TRP A 64 -19.62 5.56 10.83
CA TRP A 64 -21.04 5.92 10.98
C TRP A 64 -21.92 4.85 11.64
N THR A 65 -21.56 3.57 11.50
CA THR A 65 -22.29 2.45 12.10
C THR A 65 -22.25 2.38 13.63
N VAL A 66 -21.34 3.14 14.28
CA VAL A 66 -21.34 3.25 15.76
C VAL A 66 -22.51 4.08 16.28
N HIS A 67 -23.15 4.88 15.43
CA HIS A 67 -24.31 5.67 15.83
C HIS A 67 -25.60 4.83 15.71
N PRO A 68 -26.38 4.68 16.80
CA PRO A 68 -27.52 3.74 16.84
C PRO A 68 -28.63 4.08 15.85
N ASP A 69 -28.78 5.36 15.48
CA ASP A 69 -29.87 5.82 14.60
C ASP A 69 -29.47 5.89 13.13
N ARG A 70 -28.24 5.42 12.76
CA ARG A 70 -27.74 5.44 11.39
C ARG A 70 -27.74 4.03 10.81
N GLY A 71 -28.56 3.80 9.78
CA GLY A 71 -28.63 2.55 9.03
C GLY A 71 -28.17 2.71 7.58
N ASP A 72 -28.27 1.63 6.80
CA ASP A 72 -27.86 1.61 5.39
C ASP A 72 -28.64 2.61 4.53
N GLU A 73 -29.90 2.89 4.87
CA GLU A 73 -30.70 3.90 4.18
C GLU A 73 -30.13 5.30 4.41
N TRP A 74 -29.81 5.63 5.66
CA TRP A 74 -29.14 6.88 5.99
C TRP A 74 -27.82 7.03 5.21
N ARG A 75 -27.03 5.96 5.11
CA ARG A 75 -25.75 6.00 4.38
C ARG A 75 -25.94 6.25 2.88
N LYS A 76 -26.98 5.66 2.25
CA LYS A 76 -27.37 5.92 0.84
C LYS A 76 -27.84 7.35 0.61
N GLU A 77 -28.54 7.92 1.58
CA GLU A 77 -28.91 9.34 1.53
C GLU A 77 -27.68 10.24 1.52
N GLN A 78 -26.65 9.90 2.31
CA GLN A 78 -25.39 10.66 2.31
C GLN A 78 -24.68 10.57 0.93
N ASP A 79 -24.70 9.44 0.25
CA ASP A 79 -24.19 9.32 -1.12
C ASP A 79 -24.90 10.27 -2.10
N THR A 80 -26.19 10.44 -1.91
CA THR A 80 -27.00 11.34 -2.75
C THR A 80 -26.74 12.81 -2.43
N LEU A 81 -26.55 13.15 -1.14
CA LEU A 81 -26.38 14.53 -0.68
C LEU A 81 -24.96 15.05 -0.89
N LEU A 82 -23.96 14.23 -0.62
CA LEU A 82 -22.54 14.63 -0.58
C LEU A 82 -21.75 14.14 -1.81
N GLY A 83 -22.27 13.15 -2.52
CA GLY A 83 -21.52 12.36 -3.48
C GLY A 83 -20.69 11.26 -2.81
N ILE A 84 -20.40 10.20 -3.55
CA ILE A 84 -19.77 8.96 -3.03
C ILE A 84 -18.43 9.24 -2.33
N GLY A 85 -17.57 10.08 -2.91
CA GLY A 85 -16.26 10.39 -2.34
C GLY A 85 -16.34 11.14 -1.01
N SER A 86 -17.17 12.19 -0.95
CA SER A 86 -17.36 12.97 0.29
C SER A 86 -18.08 12.15 1.35
N ALA A 87 -19.06 11.32 0.97
CA ALA A 87 -19.73 10.44 1.91
C ALA A 87 -18.79 9.36 2.47
N ALA A 88 -17.87 8.81 1.66
CA ALA A 88 -16.84 7.90 2.12
C ALA A 88 -15.87 8.58 3.11
N GLN A 89 -15.50 9.83 2.84
CA GLN A 89 -14.67 10.64 3.72
C GLN A 89 -15.35 10.90 5.07
N GLU A 90 -16.57 11.46 5.03
CA GLU A 90 -17.27 11.96 6.23
C GLU A 90 -17.93 10.85 7.06
N CYS A 91 -18.30 9.74 6.43
CA CYS A 91 -19.07 8.69 7.09
C CYS A 91 -18.25 7.41 7.31
N ASP A 92 -17.56 6.92 6.27
CA ASP A 92 -16.89 5.61 6.31
C ASP A 92 -15.48 5.68 6.88
N CYS A 93 -14.95 6.88 7.11
CA CYS A 93 -13.55 7.09 7.50
C CYS A 93 -12.59 6.37 6.53
N ASP A 94 -12.84 6.48 5.22
CA ASP A 94 -12.06 5.81 4.18
C ASP A 94 -11.03 6.77 3.57
N PHE A 95 -9.75 6.47 3.77
CA PHE A 95 -8.65 7.26 3.24
C PHE A 95 -8.48 7.12 1.73
N LEU A 96 -8.80 5.96 1.15
CA LEU A 96 -8.56 5.70 -0.27
C LEU A 96 -9.54 6.45 -1.17
N THR A 97 -10.80 6.51 -0.77
CA THR A 97 -11.87 7.16 -1.55
C THR A 97 -12.06 8.63 -1.17
N SER A 98 -11.39 9.11 -0.13
CA SER A 98 -11.40 10.50 0.31
C SER A 98 -10.33 11.35 -0.37
N GLY A 99 -10.55 12.65 -0.45
CA GLY A 99 -9.59 13.61 -1.01
C GLY A 99 -9.59 13.68 -2.55
N THR A 100 -8.66 14.48 -3.09
CA THR A 100 -8.46 14.66 -4.53
C THR A 100 -7.44 13.65 -5.05
N GLY A 101 -7.84 12.39 -5.23
CA GLY A 101 -7.01 11.36 -5.81
C GLY A 101 -6.84 11.55 -7.33
N VAL A 102 -5.76 10.98 -7.89
CA VAL A 102 -5.53 10.91 -9.35
C VAL A 102 -6.61 10.07 -10.04
N ILE A 103 -7.17 9.11 -9.30
CA ILE A 103 -8.25 8.24 -9.78
C ILE A 103 -9.55 8.66 -9.10
N ASP A 104 -10.62 8.78 -9.87
CA ASP A 104 -11.94 9.10 -9.37
C ASP A 104 -12.43 8.10 -8.32
N ALA A 105 -13.00 8.59 -7.22
CA ALA A 105 -13.45 7.76 -6.10
C ALA A 105 -14.51 6.72 -6.51
N THR A 106 -15.41 7.08 -7.45
CA THR A 106 -16.43 6.17 -7.97
C THR A 106 -15.80 5.03 -8.75
N LEU A 107 -14.73 5.32 -9.51
CA LEU A 107 -13.98 4.31 -10.24
C LEU A 107 -13.26 3.36 -9.29
N LEU A 108 -12.59 3.89 -8.25
CA LEU A 108 -11.93 3.08 -7.22
C LEU A 108 -12.91 2.15 -6.51
N GLU A 109 -14.07 2.65 -6.11
CA GLU A 109 -15.09 1.86 -5.46
C GLU A 109 -15.66 0.76 -6.38
N ASN A 110 -15.84 1.06 -7.66
CA ASN A 110 -16.26 0.07 -8.66
C ASN A 110 -15.18 -1.00 -8.88
N LEU A 111 -13.91 -0.62 -8.93
CA LEU A 111 -12.79 -1.56 -9.03
C LEU A 111 -12.71 -2.46 -7.79
N ARG A 112 -12.83 -1.86 -6.59
CA ARG A 112 -12.83 -2.59 -5.32
C ARG A 112 -13.91 -3.66 -5.27
N LYS A 113 -15.13 -3.33 -5.68
CA LYS A 113 -16.28 -4.26 -5.68
C LYS A 113 -16.21 -5.35 -6.75
N LYS A 114 -15.66 -5.04 -7.93
CA LYS A 114 -15.72 -5.93 -9.09
C LYS A 114 -14.43 -6.71 -9.34
N ALA A 115 -13.28 -6.10 -9.09
CA ALA A 115 -11.98 -6.64 -9.45
C ALA A 115 -11.21 -7.21 -8.25
N CYS A 116 -11.38 -6.66 -7.04
CA CYS A 116 -10.71 -7.19 -5.87
C CYS A 116 -11.37 -8.48 -5.38
N LYS A 117 -10.57 -9.52 -5.25
CA LYS A 117 -10.99 -10.85 -4.75
C LYS A 117 -10.08 -11.24 -3.58
N ASP A 118 -10.60 -12.04 -2.66
CA ASP A 118 -9.77 -12.64 -1.63
C ASP A 118 -8.78 -13.64 -2.27
N PRO A 119 -7.52 -13.68 -1.81
CA PRO A 119 -6.56 -14.64 -2.29
C PRO A 119 -6.97 -16.07 -1.91
N LEU A 120 -6.64 -17.04 -2.79
CA LEU A 120 -6.84 -18.47 -2.51
C LEU A 120 -5.93 -18.95 -1.39
N GLU A 121 -4.71 -18.38 -1.32
CA GLU A 121 -3.68 -18.77 -0.37
C GLU A 121 -2.89 -17.56 0.10
N LYS A 122 -2.50 -17.56 1.39
CA LYS A 122 -1.56 -16.59 1.97
C LYS A 122 -0.35 -17.36 2.50
N ARG A 123 0.84 -17.03 2.00
CA ARG A 123 2.10 -17.73 2.31
C ARG A 123 3.04 -16.84 3.14
N GLY A 124 4.02 -17.49 3.74
CA GLY A 124 5.04 -16.82 4.57
C GLY A 124 4.64 -16.74 6.04
N VAL A 125 5.62 -16.46 6.89
CA VAL A 125 5.42 -16.34 8.36
C VAL A 125 4.45 -15.21 8.69
N ASP A 126 4.58 -14.08 7.96
CA ASP A 126 3.74 -12.90 8.16
C ASP A 126 2.50 -12.88 7.25
N THR A 127 2.21 -14.01 6.56
CA THR A 127 1.09 -14.13 5.60
C THR A 127 1.04 -13.02 4.56
N ASN A 128 2.20 -12.51 4.18
CA ASN A 128 2.40 -11.32 3.36
C ASN A 128 2.68 -11.61 1.87
N MET A 129 2.65 -12.88 1.47
CA MET A 129 2.60 -13.31 0.07
C MET A 129 1.21 -13.88 -0.22
N TRP A 130 0.49 -13.23 -1.13
CA TRP A 130 -0.89 -13.60 -1.49
C TRP A 130 -0.91 -14.21 -2.88
N VAL A 131 -1.66 -15.30 -3.03
CA VAL A 131 -1.79 -16.05 -4.28
C VAL A 131 -3.26 -16.17 -4.63
N TRP A 132 -3.65 -15.64 -5.79
CA TRP A 132 -5.00 -15.74 -6.34
C TRP A 132 -5.11 -16.89 -7.34
N GLU A 133 -4.05 -17.15 -8.10
CA GLU A 133 -3.98 -18.26 -9.05
C GLU A 133 -2.65 -18.99 -8.89
N PRO A 134 -2.66 -20.31 -8.67
CA PRO A 134 -1.43 -21.09 -8.62
C PRO A 134 -0.75 -21.15 -10.00
N PRO A 135 0.57 -21.41 -10.06
CA PRO A 135 1.29 -21.45 -11.32
C PRO A 135 0.71 -22.50 -12.28
N ASN A 136 0.59 -22.11 -13.54
CA ASN A 136 0.19 -22.99 -14.64
C ASN A 136 1.31 -23.00 -15.68
N TYR A 137 1.95 -24.14 -15.88
CA TYR A 137 3.10 -24.29 -16.77
C TYR A 137 2.77 -24.19 -18.28
N SER A 138 1.50 -24.00 -18.64
CA SER A 138 1.10 -23.67 -20.01
C SER A 138 0.97 -22.15 -20.25
N LYS A 139 1.10 -21.33 -19.21
CA LYS A 139 1.00 -19.87 -19.25
C LYS A 139 2.39 -19.23 -19.12
N ASN A 140 2.49 -17.99 -19.59
CA ASN A 140 3.67 -17.14 -19.40
C ASN A 140 3.39 -16.03 -18.40
N TYR A 141 4.42 -15.71 -17.58
CA TYR A 141 4.28 -14.75 -16.50
C TYR A 141 5.40 -13.70 -16.52
N ILE A 142 5.10 -12.56 -15.92
CA ILE A 142 6.08 -11.52 -15.58
C ILE A 142 6.06 -11.33 -14.06
N VAL A 143 7.23 -11.25 -13.45
CA VAL A 143 7.42 -10.81 -12.07
C VAL A 143 8.01 -9.42 -12.09
N CYS A 144 7.28 -8.43 -11.55
CA CYS A 144 7.75 -7.05 -11.41
C CYS A 144 8.04 -6.77 -9.94
N ALA A 145 9.25 -6.30 -9.62
CA ALA A 145 9.71 -6.10 -8.27
C ALA A 145 10.22 -4.68 -8.02
N ASP A 146 9.79 -4.12 -6.90
CA ASP A 146 10.29 -2.90 -6.28
C ASP A 146 11.06 -3.25 -5.01
N VAL A 147 12.25 -2.63 -4.81
CA VAL A 147 13.21 -3.05 -3.79
C VAL A 147 13.34 -2.01 -2.69
N GLY A 148 12.85 -2.35 -1.49
CA GLY A 148 13.11 -1.61 -0.26
C GLY A 148 14.39 -2.08 0.47
N ARG A 149 14.87 -1.25 1.40
CA ARG A 149 16.08 -1.56 2.21
C ARG A 149 15.92 -2.73 3.17
N GLY A 150 14.70 -2.97 3.64
CA GLY A 150 14.43 -3.98 4.65
C GLY A 150 14.76 -3.57 6.09
N ASP A 151 15.46 -2.45 6.30
CA ASP A 151 15.92 -1.93 7.60
C ASP A 151 15.16 -0.68 8.07
N SER A 152 14.25 -0.16 7.24
CA SER A 152 13.52 1.08 7.46
C SER A 152 12.00 0.91 7.31
N ALA A 153 11.29 2.02 7.22
CA ALA A 153 9.85 2.04 6.98
C ALA A 153 9.45 1.55 5.57
N ASP A 154 10.43 1.40 4.67
CA ASP A 154 10.20 1.02 3.28
C ASP A 154 10.05 -0.49 3.11
N TYR A 155 9.21 -0.89 2.15
CA TYR A 155 8.88 -2.28 1.87
C TYR A 155 9.45 -2.71 0.52
N SER A 156 9.89 -3.97 0.42
CA SER A 156 10.03 -4.64 -0.87
C SER A 156 8.70 -5.23 -1.28
N ALA A 157 8.38 -5.13 -2.56
CA ALA A 157 7.15 -5.68 -3.12
C ALA A 157 7.41 -6.33 -4.48
N PHE A 158 6.61 -7.34 -4.83
CA PHE A 158 6.52 -7.83 -6.18
C PHE A 158 5.09 -8.22 -6.55
N HIS A 159 4.82 -8.21 -7.86
CA HIS A 159 3.60 -8.73 -8.44
C HIS A 159 3.93 -9.77 -9.50
N VAL A 160 3.17 -10.86 -9.52
CA VAL A 160 3.20 -11.85 -10.60
C VAL A 160 1.99 -11.60 -11.48
N ILE A 161 2.23 -11.41 -12.78
CA ILE A 161 1.21 -11.08 -13.76
C ILE A 161 1.17 -12.16 -14.83
N ASP A 162 -0.01 -12.72 -15.08
CA ASP A 162 -0.30 -13.55 -16.26
C ASP A 162 -0.31 -12.64 -17.50
N ILE A 163 0.58 -12.90 -18.45
CA ILE A 163 0.75 -12.06 -19.65
C ILE A 163 -0.43 -12.17 -20.61
N GLU A 164 -1.10 -13.30 -20.63
CA GLU A 164 -2.17 -13.56 -21.59
C GLU A 164 -3.45 -12.77 -21.24
N ASN A 165 -3.75 -12.68 -19.93
CA ASN A 165 -4.95 -12.02 -19.44
C ASN A 165 -4.67 -10.65 -18.81
N LEU A 166 -3.40 -10.31 -18.58
CA LEU A 166 -2.97 -9.13 -17.83
C LEU A 166 -3.56 -9.08 -16.40
N GLU A 167 -3.73 -10.27 -15.79
CA GLU A 167 -4.25 -10.41 -14.45
C GLU A 167 -3.12 -10.62 -13.44
N GLN A 168 -3.22 -9.97 -12.29
CA GLN A 168 -2.34 -10.22 -11.16
C GLN A 168 -2.73 -11.55 -10.50
N VAL A 169 -1.81 -12.50 -10.45
CA VAL A 169 -2.03 -13.85 -9.93
C VAL A 169 -1.37 -14.08 -8.56
N ALA A 170 -0.33 -13.31 -8.23
CA ALA A 170 0.26 -13.30 -6.90
C ALA A 170 0.91 -11.96 -6.59
N GLU A 171 1.07 -11.66 -5.29
CA GLU A 171 1.81 -10.49 -4.81
C GLU A 171 2.52 -10.79 -3.49
N TYR A 172 3.52 -9.98 -3.21
CA TYR A 172 4.22 -9.92 -1.93
C TYR A 172 4.47 -8.49 -1.54
N LYS A 173 4.34 -8.19 -0.25
CA LYS A 173 4.79 -6.94 0.34
C LYS A 173 5.35 -7.20 1.73
N GLY A 174 6.63 -6.90 1.94
CA GLY A 174 7.26 -7.17 3.23
C GLY A 174 8.57 -6.44 3.44
N ARG A 175 9.06 -6.47 4.68
CA ARG A 175 10.38 -5.98 5.04
C ARG A 175 11.35 -7.15 5.00
N ILE A 176 12.23 -7.15 4.03
CA ILE A 176 13.20 -8.21 3.77
C ILE A 176 14.49 -7.58 3.26
N ASN A 177 15.64 -8.11 3.66
CA ASN A 177 16.90 -7.63 3.11
C ASN A 177 17.06 -7.97 1.62
N THR A 178 17.87 -7.20 0.92
CA THR A 178 18.04 -7.29 -0.54
C THR A 178 18.50 -8.67 -1.03
N LYS A 179 19.33 -9.37 -0.27
CA LYS A 179 19.83 -10.71 -0.63
C LYS A 179 18.70 -11.74 -0.54
N ASP A 180 17.97 -11.76 0.56
CA ASP A 180 16.87 -12.72 0.75
C ASP A 180 15.72 -12.40 -0.21
N PHE A 181 15.49 -11.12 -0.52
CA PHE A 181 14.53 -10.73 -1.54
C PHE A 181 14.93 -11.22 -2.93
N GLY A 182 16.20 -11.12 -3.32
CA GLY A 182 16.71 -11.70 -4.57
C GLY A 182 16.51 -13.21 -4.64
N ASN A 183 16.75 -13.95 -3.54
CA ASN A 183 16.48 -15.37 -3.47
C ASN A 183 14.98 -15.69 -3.62
N MET A 184 14.12 -14.89 -2.99
CA MET A 184 12.66 -15.04 -3.10
C MET A 184 12.19 -14.79 -4.52
N LEU A 185 12.71 -13.73 -5.19
CA LEU A 185 12.38 -13.41 -6.58
C LEU A 185 12.76 -14.54 -7.54
N VAL A 186 13.94 -15.13 -7.40
CA VAL A 186 14.34 -16.30 -8.18
C VAL A 186 13.38 -17.47 -7.94
N SER A 187 13.05 -17.74 -6.68
CA SER A 187 12.16 -18.86 -6.32
C SER A 187 10.77 -18.69 -6.91
N ILE A 188 10.17 -17.53 -6.76
CA ILE A 188 8.80 -17.27 -7.26
C ILE A 188 8.78 -17.23 -8.79
N SER A 189 9.79 -16.65 -9.43
CA SER A 189 9.87 -16.60 -10.89
C SER A 189 10.04 -18.00 -11.49
N THR A 190 10.82 -18.85 -10.85
CA THR A 190 10.96 -20.27 -11.27
C THR A 190 9.66 -21.04 -11.05
N GLU A 191 8.98 -20.83 -9.91
CA GLU A 191 7.68 -21.46 -9.61
C GLU A 191 6.63 -21.10 -10.66
N TYR A 192 6.61 -19.84 -11.13
CA TYR A 192 5.71 -19.35 -12.17
C TYR A 192 6.32 -19.52 -13.58
N ASN A 193 6.73 -20.73 -13.90
CA ASN A 193 7.16 -21.19 -15.23
C ASN A 193 8.33 -20.36 -15.78
N ASP A 194 9.37 -20.14 -14.97
CA ASP A 194 10.53 -19.32 -15.32
C ASP A 194 10.14 -17.92 -15.87
N ALA A 195 9.27 -17.24 -15.15
CA ALA A 195 8.72 -15.94 -15.49
C ALA A 195 9.80 -14.91 -15.85
N ILE A 196 9.49 -13.98 -16.73
CA ILE A 196 10.37 -12.82 -16.98
C ILE A 196 10.44 -11.99 -15.69
N LEU A 197 11.65 -11.83 -15.15
CA LEU A 197 11.88 -11.09 -13.91
C LEU A 197 12.36 -9.67 -14.20
N ILE A 198 11.57 -8.69 -13.80
CA ILE A 198 11.84 -7.26 -13.92
C ILE A 198 12.06 -6.70 -12.52
N ILE A 199 13.23 -6.10 -12.27
CA ILE A 199 13.59 -5.52 -10.97
C ILE A 199 13.93 -4.05 -11.18
N GLU A 200 13.36 -3.17 -10.36
CA GLU A 200 13.69 -1.76 -10.37
C GLU A 200 15.16 -1.55 -9.97
N ASN A 201 15.91 -0.86 -10.85
CA ASN A 201 17.36 -0.64 -10.69
C ASN A 201 17.65 0.76 -10.10
N ASN A 202 16.94 1.16 -9.06
CA ASN A 202 17.20 2.40 -8.33
C ASN A 202 18.02 2.10 -7.06
N ASN A 203 19.10 2.86 -6.84
CA ASN A 203 19.95 2.82 -5.62
C ASN A 203 20.25 1.39 -5.12
N ILE A 204 19.32 0.84 -4.38
CA ILE A 204 19.42 -0.41 -3.64
C ILE A 204 19.04 -1.63 -4.47
N GLY A 205 18.23 -1.44 -5.52
CA GLY A 205 17.80 -2.51 -6.42
C GLY A 205 18.96 -3.30 -7.01
N TRP A 206 20.12 -2.64 -7.22
CA TRP A 206 21.33 -3.30 -7.72
C TRP A 206 21.80 -4.47 -6.85
N ALA A 207 21.69 -4.37 -5.53
CA ALA A 207 22.10 -5.47 -4.64
C ALA A 207 21.21 -6.71 -4.80
N THR A 208 19.92 -6.49 -5.03
CA THR A 208 18.96 -7.58 -5.32
C THR A 208 19.21 -8.16 -6.72
N ILE A 209 19.45 -7.31 -7.73
CA ILE A 209 19.79 -7.73 -9.10
C ILE A 209 21.07 -8.59 -9.09
N GLN A 210 22.12 -8.15 -8.38
CA GLN A 210 23.34 -8.92 -8.26
C GLN A 210 23.11 -10.32 -7.67
N GLN A 211 22.26 -10.43 -6.64
CA GLN A 211 21.90 -11.72 -6.06
C GLN A 211 21.17 -12.62 -7.06
N VAL A 212 20.31 -12.06 -7.92
CA VAL A 212 19.62 -12.82 -8.98
C VAL A 212 20.61 -13.29 -10.05
N ILE A 213 21.58 -12.45 -10.42
CA ILE A 213 22.67 -12.81 -11.35
C ILE A 213 23.54 -13.92 -10.75
N ASP A 214 23.93 -13.82 -9.47
CA ASP A 214 24.73 -14.83 -8.76
C ASP A 214 24.00 -16.18 -8.64
N ARG A 215 22.68 -16.19 -8.82
CA ARG A 215 21.84 -17.38 -8.86
C ARG A 215 21.64 -17.92 -10.29
N ASP A 216 22.29 -17.33 -11.29
CA ASP A 216 22.19 -17.69 -12.70
C ASP A 216 20.73 -17.77 -13.22
N TYR A 217 19.85 -16.86 -12.75
CA TYR A 217 18.46 -16.84 -13.20
C TYR A 217 18.37 -16.48 -14.68
N PRO A 218 17.78 -17.34 -15.56
CA PRO A 218 17.92 -17.19 -17.01
C PRO A 218 17.08 -16.07 -17.62
N ASN A 219 15.95 -15.71 -17.00
CA ASN A 219 14.97 -14.80 -17.58
C ASN A 219 14.94 -13.42 -16.88
N LEU A 220 16.09 -12.95 -16.39
CA LEU A 220 16.23 -11.59 -15.87
C LEU A 220 16.15 -10.60 -17.04
N PHE A 221 15.27 -9.59 -16.92
CA PHE A 221 15.07 -8.57 -17.94
C PHE A 221 16.17 -7.51 -17.89
N TYR A 222 16.72 -7.19 -19.07
CA TYR A 222 17.71 -6.15 -19.27
C TYR A 222 17.21 -5.12 -20.26
N THR A 223 17.39 -3.81 -19.97
CA THR A 223 17.19 -2.72 -20.94
C THR A 223 18.51 -2.33 -21.57
N SER A 224 18.53 -2.12 -22.90
CA SER A 224 19.68 -1.54 -23.58
C SER A 224 19.76 -0.03 -23.31
N LYS A 225 20.96 0.48 -22.98
CA LYS A 225 21.20 1.93 -22.85
C LYS A 225 21.08 2.67 -24.19
N ASP A 226 21.19 1.97 -25.30
CA ASP A 226 21.24 2.58 -26.65
C ASP A 226 19.86 3.02 -27.17
N LEU A 227 18.77 2.66 -26.51
CA LEU A 227 17.41 3.12 -26.86
C LEU A 227 17.06 4.53 -26.36
N GLN A 228 17.98 5.22 -25.68
CA GLN A 228 17.75 6.59 -25.16
C GLN A 228 18.00 7.70 -26.20
N TYR A 229 18.34 7.38 -27.45
CA TYR A 229 18.69 8.35 -28.49
C TYR A 229 17.97 8.10 -29.84
N VAL A 230 16.67 7.82 -29.78
CA VAL A 230 15.84 7.88 -31.00
C VAL A 230 14.67 8.82 -30.76
#